data_b998aea1380499a62b5aa97b6e87d99b
#
_entry.id   b998aea1380499a62b5aa97b6e87d99b
#
_cell.length_a   1.000
_cell.length_b   1.000
_cell.length_c   1.000
_cell.angle_alpha   90.00
_cell.angle_beta   90.00
_cell.angle_gamma   90.00
#
_symmetry.space_group_name_H-M   'P 1'
#
loop_
_entity.id
_entity.type
_entity.pdbx_description
1 polymer ?
#
loop_
_entity_poly.entity_id
_entity_poly.type
_entity_poly.pdbx_seq_one_letter_code
_entity_poly.pdbx_strand_id
1 'polypeptide(L)'
;MGFKEENFQHAVVSALKEVFDPEMPSINILDLGLVYYLDTNVDSGHVHVKHTLTSMMCPFADEICRDITEHIQAVEGVKSIDRELVFDPPFSMEMVPEETKIIMGWI
;
A
#
# COMPACT_ATOMS: atom_id res chain seq x y z
N MET A 1 -16.70 -19.05 -2.64
CA MET A 1 -16.65 -18.05 -3.61
C MET A 1 -16.24 -16.73 -3.10
N GLY A 2 -17.17 -15.80 -2.82
CA GLY A 2 -16.84 -14.47 -2.42
C GLY A 2 -16.03 -14.38 -1.12
N PHE A 3 -16.28 -15.27 -0.18
CA PHE A 3 -15.62 -15.22 1.12
C PHE A 3 -14.12 -15.43 1.05
N LYS A 4 -13.66 -16.35 0.20
CA LYS A 4 -12.23 -16.60 0.09
C LYS A 4 -11.50 -15.41 -0.50
N GLU A 5 -12.06 -14.80 -1.55
CA GLU A 5 -11.45 -13.63 -2.17
C GLU A 5 -11.50 -12.42 -1.23
N GLU A 6 -12.62 -12.20 -0.57
CA GLU A 6 -12.74 -11.11 0.38
C GLU A 6 -11.77 -11.23 1.55
N ASN A 7 -11.62 -12.43 2.09
CA ASN A 7 -10.69 -12.69 3.19
C ASN A 7 -9.25 -12.50 2.75
N PHE A 8 -8.92 -12.98 1.55
CA PHE A 8 -7.58 -12.82 0.99
C PHE A 8 -7.27 -11.35 0.75
N GLN A 9 -8.18 -10.62 0.12
CA GLN A 9 -8.02 -9.20 -0.13
C GLN A 9 -7.88 -8.44 1.19
N HIS A 10 -8.71 -8.76 2.17
CA HIS A 10 -8.66 -8.11 3.48
C HIS A 10 -7.32 -8.34 4.17
N ALA A 11 -6.78 -9.55 4.07
CA ALA A 11 -5.49 -9.87 4.64
C ALA A 11 -4.36 -9.08 3.97
N VAL A 12 -4.43 -8.91 2.65
CA VAL A 12 -3.45 -8.10 1.91
C VAL A 12 -3.56 -6.63 2.32
N VAL A 13 -4.78 -6.11 2.43
CA VAL A 13 -5.00 -4.74 2.88
C VAL A 13 -4.45 -4.53 4.29
N SER A 14 -4.69 -5.48 5.19
CA SER A 14 -4.17 -5.41 6.56
C SER A 14 -2.66 -5.41 6.58
N ALA A 15 -2.03 -6.20 5.71
CA ALA A 15 -0.58 -6.22 5.59
C ALA A 15 -0.03 -4.87 5.14
N LEU A 16 -0.69 -4.23 4.18
CA LEU A 16 -0.28 -2.91 3.69
C LEU A 16 -0.41 -1.82 4.76
N LYS A 17 -1.33 -1.99 5.70
CA LYS A 17 -1.49 -1.05 6.82
C LYS A 17 -0.34 -1.12 7.82
N GLU A 18 0.51 -2.13 7.70
CA GLU A 18 1.70 -2.25 8.53
C GLU A 18 2.93 -1.59 7.90
N VAL A 19 2.79 -1.03 6.70
CA VAL A 19 3.89 -0.39 5.99
C VAL A 19 3.80 1.12 6.17
N PHE A 20 4.91 1.75 6.57
CA PHE A 20 4.99 3.17 6.85
C PHE A 20 6.11 3.79 6.03
N ASP A 21 5.88 5.02 5.56
CA ASP A 21 6.93 5.82 4.94
C ASP A 21 7.79 6.41 6.08
N PRO A 22 9.12 6.20 6.08
CA PRO A 22 9.98 6.77 7.11
C PRO A 22 9.88 8.29 7.26
N GLU A 23 9.49 9.00 6.19
CA GLU A 23 9.30 10.44 6.25
C GLU A 23 7.99 10.83 6.94
N MET A 24 7.04 9.88 7.02
CA MET A 24 5.74 10.07 7.66
C MET A 24 5.38 8.84 8.49
N PRO A 25 6.15 8.56 9.55
CA PRO A 25 6.04 7.29 10.27
C PRO A 25 4.78 7.13 11.13
N SER A 26 4.00 8.18 11.28
CA SER A 26 2.79 8.12 12.10
C SER A 26 1.58 7.57 11.35
N ILE A 27 1.72 7.33 10.05
CA ILE A 27 0.58 6.97 9.22
C ILE A 27 1.02 5.94 8.18
N ASN A 28 0.20 4.90 7.99
CA ASN A 28 0.54 3.85 7.04
C ASN A 28 0.30 4.31 5.59
N ILE A 29 0.90 3.59 4.64
CA ILE A 29 0.86 3.99 3.24
C ILE A 29 -0.55 3.98 2.62
N LEU A 30 -1.45 3.13 3.13
CA LEU A 30 -2.83 3.12 2.65
C LEU A 30 -3.56 4.38 3.05
N ASP A 31 -3.46 4.75 4.32
CA ASP A 31 -4.14 5.94 4.84
C ASP A 31 -3.54 7.23 4.28
N LEU A 32 -2.27 7.19 3.86
CA LEU A 32 -1.65 8.31 3.17
C LEU A 32 -2.14 8.45 1.72
N GLY A 33 -2.75 7.40 1.16
CA GLY A 33 -3.19 7.43 -0.23
C GLY A 33 -2.10 7.09 -1.21
N LEU A 34 -1.06 6.38 -0.79
CA LEU A 34 0.05 6.01 -1.66
C LEU A 34 -0.24 4.79 -2.54
N VAL A 35 -1.25 4.00 -2.19
CA VAL A 35 -1.63 2.83 -2.99
C VAL A 35 -2.72 3.25 -3.97
N TYR A 36 -2.40 3.19 -5.25
CA TYR A 36 -3.30 3.62 -6.31
C TYR A 36 -4.15 2.50 -6.89
N TYR A 37 -3.68 1.28 -6.77
CA TYR A 37 -4.38 0.13 -7.34
C TYR A 37 -3.99 -1.13 -6.59
N LEU A 38 -4.97 -1.96 -6.30
CA LEU A 38 -4.74 -3.24 -5.66
C LEU A 38 -5.69 -4.25 -6.27
N ASP A 39 -5.14 -5.31 -6.85
CA ASP A 39 -5.90 -6.43 -7.36
C ASP A 39 -5.38 -7.71 -6.74
N THR A 40 -6.28 -8.57 -6.32
CA THR A 40 -5.94 -9.84 -5.69
C THR A 40 -6.70 -10.96 -6.37
N ASN A 41 -6.06 -12.13 -6.47
CA ASN A 41 -6.68 -13.32 -6.99
C ASN A 41 -6.35 -14.49 -6.07
N VAL A 42 -7.34 -14.93 -5.30
CA VAL A 42 -7.13 -15.97 -4.30
C VAL A 42 -6.79 -17.32 -4.94
N ASP A 43 -7.33 -17.58 -6.12
CA ASP A 43 -7.11 -18.87 -6.78
C ASP A 43 -5.66 -19.05 -7.25
N SER A 44 -5.08 -18.00 -7.82
CA SER A 44 -3.69 -18.02 -8.26
C SER A 44 -2.72 -17.59 -7.17
N GLY A 45 -3.22 -16.94 -6.12
CA GLY A 45 -2.38 -16.34 -5.09
C GLY A 45 -1.62 -15.11 -5.57
N HIS A 46 -2.08 -14.49 -6.67
CA HIS A 46 -1.42 -13.33 -7.25
C HIS A 46 -1.94 -12.02 -6.68
N VAL A 47 -1.03 -11.10 -6.38
CA VAL A 47 -1.34 -9.75 -5.93
C VAL A 47 -0.67 -8.76 -6.86
N HIS A 48 -1.44 -7.83 -7.40
CA HIS A 48 -0.93 -6.73 -8.22
C HIS A 48 -1.21 -5.43 -7.48
N VAL A 49 -0.16 -4.69 -7.18
CA VAL A 49 -0.25 -3.42 -6.47
C VAL A 49 0.50 -2.34 -7.22
N LYS A 50 -0.16 -1.19 -7.40
CA LYS A 50 0.48 0.01 -7.93
C LYS A 50 0.50 1.04 -6.80
N HIS A 51 1.66 1.60 -6.55
CA HIS A 51 1.83 2.57 -5.48
C HIS A 51 2.78 3.68 -5.89
N THR A 52 2.76 4.75 -5.14
CA THR A 52 3.69 5.85 -5.34
C THR A 52 4.46 6.11 -4.04
N LEU A 53 5.26 7.13 -4.05
CA LEU A 53 5.98 7.63 -2.90
C LEU A 53 5.64 9.11 -2.71
N THR A 54 5.91 9.64 -1.52
CA THR A 54 5.63 11.06 -1.24
C THR A 54 6.51 12.00 -2.07
N SER A 55 7.64 11.49 -2.58
CA SER A 55 8.54 12.27 -3.41
C SER A 55 9.28 11.35 -4.35
N MET A 56 9.54 11.82 -5.58
CA MET A 56 10.38 11.11 -6.55
C MET A 56 11.84 11.01 -6.07
N MET A 57 12.22 11.90 -5.17
CA MET A 57 13.58 11.96 -4.61
C MET A 57 13.67 11.30 -3.24
N CYS A 58 12.71 10.44 -2.90
CA CYS A 58 12.68 9.78 -1.61
C CYS A 58 13.92 8.88 -1.43
N PRO A 59 14.76 9.14 -0.42
CA PRO A 59 15.95 8.33 -0.19
C PRO A 59 15.63 6.94 0.36
N PHE A 60 14.41 6.72 0.78
CA PHE A 60 13.95 5.44 1.35
C PHE A 60 13.11 4.63 0.37
N ALA A 61 13.17 4.97 -0.94
CA ALA A 61 12.35 4.33 -1.95
C ALA A 61 12.53 2.80 -1.97
N ASP A 62 13.77 2.33 -1.97
CA ASP A 62 14.06 0.90 -2.01
C ASP A 62 13.56 0.20 -0.76
N GLU A 63 13.68 0.83 0.39
CA GLU A 63 13.23 0.27 1.66
C GLU A 63 11.72 0.13 1.69
N ILE A 64 10.99 1.16 1.26
CA ILE A 64 9.53 1.13 1.22
C ILE A 64 9.04 0.06 0.25
N CYS A 65 9.64 0.00 -0.94
CA CYS A 65 9.28 -1.00 -1.94
C CYS A 65 9.49 -2.42 -1.43
N ARG A 66 10.61 -2.65 -0.76
CA ARG A 66 10.90 -3.95 -0.16
C ARG A 66 9.91 -4.28 0.96
N ASP A 67 9.59 -3.32 1.81
CA ASP A 67 8.64 -3.53 2.91
C ASP A 67 7.26 -3.91 2.38
N ILE A 68 6.80 -3.26 1.32
CA ILE A 68 5.53 -3.59 0.70
C ILE A 68 5.55 -5.05 0.24
N THR A 69 6.59 -5.44 -0.48
CA THR A 69 6.71 -6.81 -0.99
C THR A 69 6.77 -7.82 0.14
N GLU A 70 7.58 -7.57 1.17
CA GLU A 70 7.74 -8.49 2.29
C GLU A 70 6.45 -8.67 3.07
N HIS A 71 5.72 -7.58 3.32
CA HIS A 71 4.47 -7.66 4.05
C HIS A 71 3.40 -8.41 3.27
N ILE A 72 3.33 -8.20 1.96
CA ILE A 72 2.36 -8.94 1.13
C ILE A 72 2.75 -10.41 1.06
N GLN A 73 4.04 -10.73 0.91
CA GLN A 73 4.51 -12.12 0.87
C GLN A 73 4.19 -12.89 2.14
N ALA A 74 4.14 -12.22 3.27
CA ALA A 74 3.83 -12.85 4.55
C ALA A 74 2.36 -13.25 4.67
N VAL A 75 1.50 -12.78 3.79
CA VAL A 75 0.08 -13.13 3.82
C VAL A 75 -0.09 -14.56 3.31
N GLU A 76 -0.82 -15.37 4.07
CA GLU A 76 -1.09 -16.75 3.69
C GLU A 76 -1.85 -16.79 2.36
N GLY A 77 -1.36 -17.60 1.45
CA GLY A 77 -1.98 -17.78 0.15
C GLY A 77 -1.35 -16.96 -0.97
N VAL A 78 -0.49 -15.99 -0.64
CA VAL A 78 0.22 -15.21 -1.66
C VAL A 78 1.32 -16.05 -2.29
N LYS A 79 1.25 -16.21 -3.61
CA LYS A 79 2.22 -16.99 -4.39
C LYS A 79 3.06 -16.13 -5.31
N SER A 80 2.51 -15.00 -5.76
CA SER A 80 3.24 -14.09 -6.65
C SER A 80 2.77 -12.67 -6.43
N ILE A 81 3.67 -11.72 -6.67
CA ILE A 81 3.42 -10.31 -6.46
C ILE A 81 3.93 -9.54 -7.67
N ASP A 82 3.09 -8.64 -8.19
CA ASP A 82 3.47 -7.67 -9.19
C ASP A 82 3.34 -6.29 -8.55
N ARG A 83 4.46 -5.74 -8.10
CA ARG A 83 4.52 -4.44 -7.46
C ARG A 83 5.06 -3.41 -8.45
N GLU A 84 4.28 -2.37 -8.72
CA GLU A 84 4.69 -1.30 -9.62
C GLU A 84 4.77 0.03 -8.87
N LEU A 85 5.93 0.67 -8.97
CA LEU A 85 6.11 2.02 -8.46
C LEU A 85 5.77 2.99 -9.59
N VAL A 86 4.80 3.86 -9.36
CA VAL A 86 4.33 4.81 -10.36
C VAL A 86 4.34 6.22 -9.77
N PHE A 87 4.54 7.21 -10.64
CA PHE A 87 4.53 8.62 -10.25
C PHE A 87 3.52 9.44 -11.05
N ASP A 88 2.56 8.76 -11.68
CA ASP A 88 1.50 9.41 -12.44
C ASP A 88 0.15 8.83 -12.00
N PRO A 89 -0.71 9.61 -11.35
CA PRO A 89 -0.45 11.00 -10.93
C PRO A 89 0.55 11.07 -9.76
N PRO A 90 1.29 12.17 -9.64
CA PRO A 90 2.21 12.32 -8.50
C PRO A 90 1.43 12.48 -7.20
N PHE A 91 2.04 12.04 -6.10
CA PHE A 91 1.42 12.17 -4.79
C PHE A 91 1.15 13.63 -4.46
N SER A 92 -0.02 13.89 -3.87
CA SER A 92 -0.43 15.21 -3.41
C SER A 92 -1.12 15.06 -2.07
N MET A 93 -1.00 16.06 -1.21
CA MET A 93 -1.70 16.07 0.08
C MET A 93 -3.21 16.01 -0.09
N GLU A 94 -3.73 16.39 -1.24
CA GLU A 94 -5.16 16.31 -1.55
C GLU A 94 -5.63 14.86 -1.63
N MET A 95 -4.73 13.92 -1.90
CA MET A 95 -5.05 12.49 -1.99
C MET A 95 -5.22 11.84 -0.62
N VAL A 96 -4.73 12.49 0.43
CA VAL A 96 -4.86 11.97 1.79
C VAL A 96 -6.31 12.15 2.23
N PRO A 97 -6.94 11.08 2.77
CA PRO A 97 -8.33 11.20 3.24
C PRO A 97 -8.48 12.33 4.26
N GLU A 98 -9.61 13.02 4.19
CA GLU A 98 -9.87 14.16 5.07
C GLU A 98 -9.81 13.78 6.54
N GLU A 99 -10.33 12.60 6.87
CA GLU A 99 -10.28 12.09 8.25
C GLU A 99 -8.84 11.97 8.74
N THR A 100 -7.95 11.49 7.88
CA THR A 100 -6.54 11.36 8.18
C THR A 100 -5.90 12.73 8.40
N LYS A 101 -6.23 13.70 7.56
CA LYS A 101 -5.71 15.06 7.69
C LYS A 101 -6.12 15.68 9.03
N ILE A 102 -7.36 15.47 9.44
CA ILE A 102 -7.87 15.98 10.72
C ILE A 102 -7.11 15.36 11.89
N ILE A 103 -6.96 14.04 11.86
CA ILE A 103 -6.25 13.29 12.92
C ILE A 103 -4.80 13.76 13.04
N MET A 104 -4.16 14.03 11.92
CA MET A 104 -2.78 14.47 11.88
C MET A 104 -2.61 15.98 12.15
N GLY A 105 -3.72 16.69 12.25
CA GLY A 105 -3.67 18.13 12.50
C GLY A 105 -3.27 18.96 11.29
N TRP A 106 -3.46 18.43 10.07
CA TRP A 106 -3.10 19.13 8.84
C TRP A 106 -4.17 20.09 8.35
N ILE A 107 -5.39 19.97 8.89
CA ILE A 107 -6.50 20.90 8.60
C ILE A 107 -7.32 21.18 9.86
#